data_5797970fd60e7a6b042ca8c27e624435
#
_entry.id   5797970fd60e7a6b042ca8c27e624435
#
_cell.length_a   1.000
_cell.length_b   1.000
_cell.length_c   1.000
_cell.angle_alpha   90.00
_cell.angle_beta   90.00
_cell.angle_gamma   90.00
#
_symmetry.space_group_name_H-M   'P 1'
#
loop_
_entity.id
_entity.type
_entity.pdbx_description
1 polymer ?
#
loop_
_entity_poly.entity_id
_entity_poly.type
_entity_poly.pdbx_seq_one_letter_code
_entity_poly.pdbx_strand_id
1 'polypeptide(L)'
;MRALAKVGLVAAGYLGAFALASAVVAVHIAATRGADRQQYGAMFSFGDDLLFVAVFGLAAIIPFGIALVFLRPYPSFWRVLSVTALFFAATAVAMFFSYVAPEPSEPHSAAKAWLAVAGLLRTVLSPFFGLACLVAAVIAPSRSPRLRLLVATALEGSVFGSIALTWLYRVRPP
;
A
#
# COMPACT_ATOMS: atom_id res chain seq x y z
N MET A 1 -25.90 -3.31 -17.27
CA MET A 1 -24.65 -3.06 -18.02
C MET A 1 -24.08 -4.40 -18.49
N ARG A 2 -23.61 -4.48 -19.74
CA ARG A 2 -22.91 -5.68 -20.27
C ARG A 2 -21.58 -5.87 -19.51
N ALA A 3 -21.12 -7.12 -19.32
CA ALA A 3 -19.89 -7.43 -18.56
C ALA A 3 -18.68 -6.63 -19.06
N LEU A 4 -18.51 -6.51 -20.38
CA LEU A 4 -17.44 -5.73 -21.00
C LEU A 4 -17.44 -4.26 -20.59
N ALA A 5 -18.63 -3.62 -20.44
CA ALA A 5 -18.71 -2.23 -20.03
C ALA A 5 -18.26 -2.03 -18.57
N LYS A 6 -18.53 -3.00 -17.67
CA LYS A 6 -18.03 -2.96 -16.28
C LYS A 6 -16.51 -3.08 -16.23
N VAL A 7 -15.94 -4.01 -16.97
CA VAL A 7 -14.48 -4.19 -17.07
C VAL A 7 -13.85 -2.95 -17.68
N GLY A 8 -14.40 -2.41 -18.76
CA GLY A 8 -13.91 -1.18 -19.39
C GLY A 8 -13.91 0.03 -18.45
N LEU A 9 -14.97 0.19 -17.63
CA LEU A 9 -15.04 1.28 -16.66
C LEU A 9 -13.95 1.16 -15.58
N VAL A 10 -13.73 -0.03 -15.04
CA VAL A 10 -12.68 -0.28 -14.03
C VAL A 10 -11.29 -0.06 -14.64
N ALA A 11 -11.05 -0.58 -15.85
CA ALA A 11 -9.78 -0.39 -16.54
C ALA A 11 -9.51 1.09 -16.84
N ALA A 12 -10.50 1.83 -17.33
CA ALA A 12 -10.38 3.28 -17.56
C ALA A 12 -10.08 4.03 -16.26
N GLY A 13 -10.68 3.62 -15.13
CA GLY A 13 -10.39 4.19 -13.82
C GLY A 13 -8.93 3.98 -13.39
N TYR A 14 -8.37 2.79 -13.58
CA TYR A 14 -6.95 2.53 -13.28
C TYR A 14 -6.01 3.27 -14.23
N LEU A 15 -6.34 3.37 -15.53
CA LEU A 15 -5.57 4.18 -16.47
C LEU A 15 -5.59 5.66 -16.09
N GLY A 16 -6.74 6.17 -15.65
CA GLY A 16 -6.85 7.55 -15.14
C GLY A 16 -6.01 7.76 -13.88
N ALA A 17 -6.02 6.83 -12.94
CA ALA A 17 -5.18 6.88 -11.74
C ALA A 17 -3.68 6.87 -12.08
N PHE A 18 -3.27 6.03 -13.04
CA PHE A 18 -1.90 5.98 -13.53
C PHE A 18 -1.49 7.29 -14.21
N ALA A 19 -2.33 7.83 -15.09
CA ALA A 19 -2.07 9.11 -15.77
C ALA A 19 -1.94 10.26 -14.77
N LEU A 20 -2.81 10.31 -13.75
CA LEU A 20 -2.74 11.31 -12.69
C LEU A 20 -1.42 11.21 -11.91
N ALA A 21 -1.03 10.02 -11.48
CA ALA A 21 0.21 9.81 -10.75
C ALA A 21 1.43 10.21 -11.59
N SER A 22 1.46 9.81 -12.86
CA SER A 22 2.52 10.19 -13.79
C SER A 22 2.61 11.71 -14.00
N ALA A 23 1.46 12.39 -14.13
CA ALA A 23 1.42 13.85 -14.27
C ALA A 23 1.93 14.55 -13.02
N VAL A 24 1.54 14.11 -11.82
CA VAL A 24 2.01 14.69 -10.55
C VAL A 24 3.52 14.53 -10.40
N VAL A 25 4.06 13.36 -10.71
CA VAL A 25 5.52 13.11 -10.66
C VAL A 25 6.25 13.97 -11.71
N ALA A 26 5.72 14.07 -12.92
CA ALA A 26 6.33 14.92 -13.96
C ALA A 26 6.40 16.40 -13.54
N VAL A 27 5.34 16.91 -12.91
CA VAL A 27 5.33 18.28 -12.34
C VAL A 27 6.35 18.41 -11.21
N HIS A 28 6.43 17.42 -10.32
CA HIS A 28 7.40 17.41 -9.22
C HIS A 28 8.84 17.41 -9.75
N ILE A 29 9.15 16.57 -10.74
CA ILE A 29 10.45 16.53 -11.41
C ILE A 29 10.78 17.88 -12.04
N ALA A 30 9.82 18.50 -12.71
CA ALA A 30 10.02 19.82 -13.35
C ALA A 30 10.28 20.92 -12.30
N ALA A 31 9.57 20.89 -11.18
CA ALA A 31 9.69 21.87 -10.09
C ALA A 31 11.00 21.72 -9.28
N THR A 32 11.57 20.50 -9.23
CA THR A 32 12.78 20.20 -8.44
C THR A 32 14.04 20.12 -9.30
N ARG A 33 14.02 20.64 -10.53
CA ARG A 33 15.21 20.72 -11.39
C ARG A 33 16.26 21.66 -10.78
N GLY A 34 17.48 21.15 -10.57
CA GLY A 34 18.59 21.94 -10.03
C GLY A 34 19.86 21.12 -9.84
N ALA A 35 20.93 21.78 -9.37
CA ALA A 35 22.23 21.16 -9.10
C ALA A 35 22.13 20.03 -8.07
N ASP A 36 21.30 20.21 -7.03
CA ASP A 36 21.09 19.20 -5.98
C ASP A 36 20.51 17.89 -6.53
N ARG A 37 19.58 17.98 -7.50
CA ARG A 37 19.02 16.80 -8.15
C ARG A 37 20.06 16.06 -9.00
N GLN A 38 21.03 16.76 -9.59
CA GLN A 38 22.13 16.13 -10.31
C GLN A 38 23.10 15.43 -9.34
N GLN A 39 23.35 16.04 -8.18
CA GLN A 39 24.27 15.50 -7.17
C GLN A 39 23.66 14.30 -6.41
N TYR A 40 22.37 14.35 -6.09
CA TYR A 40 21.66 13.33 -5.28
C TYR A 40 20.60 12.57 -6.09
N GLY A 41 20.85 12.30 -7.37
CA GLY A 41 19.89 11.75 -8.33
C GLY A 41 19.15 10.48 -7.84
N ALA A 42 19.86 9.55 -7.20
CA ALA A 42 19.25 8.32 -6.68
C ALA A 42 18.24 8.59 -5.56
N MET A 43 18.49 9.56 -4.68
CA MET A 43 17.59 9.93 -3.60
C MET A 43 16.33 10.62 -4.12
N PHE A 44 16.48 11.49 -5.12
CA PHE A 44 15.35 12.13 -5.80
C PHE A 44 14.50 11.10 -6.57
N SER A 45 15.14 10.15 -7.28
CA SER A 45 14.43 9.07 -7.99
C SER A 45 13.59 8.23 -7.03
N PHE A 46 14.14 7.83 -5.88
CA PHE A 46 13.39 7.10 -4.86
C PHE A 46 12.20 7.91 -4.32
N GLY A 47 12.38 9.22 -4.10
CA GLY A 47 11.30 10.12 -3.69
C GLY A 47 10.19 10.23 -4.76
N ASP A 48 10.56 10.30 -6.03
CA ASP A 48 9.63 10.31 -7.16
C ASP A 48 8.82 9.01 -7.24
N ASP A 49 9.47 7.86 -7.03
CA ASP A 49 8.80 6.55 -7.00
C ASP A 49 7.81 6.45 -5.83
N LEU A 50 8.19 6.93 -4.65
CA LEU A 50 7.29 7.00 -3.50
C LEU A 50 6.09 7.92 -3.76
N LEU A 51 6.31 9.08 -4.36
CA LEU A 51 5.25 10.01 -4.73
C LEU A 51 4.29 9.37 -5.74
N PHE A 52 4.84 8.67 -6.76
CA PHE A 52 4.03 7.93 -7.72
C PHE A 52 3.15 6.89 -7.02
N VAL A 53 3.75 6.04 -6.18
CA VAL A 53 3.02 5.00 -5.43
C VAL A 53 1.93 5.60 -4.55
N ALA A 54 2.23 6.73 -3.87
CA ALA A 54 1.26 7.41 -3.02
C ALA A 54 0.06 7.93 -3.81
N VAL A 55 0.30 8.68 -4.88
CA VAL A 55 -0.78 9.26 -5.72
C VAL A 55 -1.56 8.17 -6.43
N PHE A 56 -0.87 7.20 -7.04
CA PHE A 56 -1.51 6.07 -7.70
C PHE A 56 -2.33 5.23 -6.73
N GLY A 57 -1.78 4.88 -5.56
CA GLY A 57 -2.44 4.08 -4.55
C GLY A 57 -3.74 4.73 -4.05
N LEU A 58 -3.72 6.04 -3.79
CA LEU A 58 -4.92 6.78 -3.38
C LEU A 58 -5.95 6.87 -4.51
N ALA A 59 -5.53 7.22 -5.73
CA ALA A 59 -6.44 7.33 -6.87
C ALA A 59 -7.04 5.99 -7.28
N ALA A 60 -6.28 4.90 -7.17
CA ALA A 60 -6.71 3.54 -7.50
C ALA A 60 -7.79 2.98 -6.55
N ILE A 61 -7.99 3.58 -5.38
CA ILE A 61 -9.08 3.21 -4.47
C ILE A 61 -10.46 3.39 -5.14
N ILE A 62 -10.61 4.38 -6.01
CA ILE A 62 -11.88 4.63 -6.70
C ILE A 62 -12.24 3.48 -7.65
N PRO A 63 -11.44 3.11 -8.66
CA PRO A 63 -11.75 1.99 -9.54
C PRO A 63 -11.79 0.65 -8.78
N PHE A 64 -10.99 0.48 -7.73
CA PHE A 64 -11.06 -0.67 -6.84
C PHE A 64 -12.44 -0.78 -6.16
N GLY A 65 -12.94 0.30 -5.57
CA GLY A 65 -14.27 0.34 -4.96
C GLY A 65 -15.38 0.03 -5.97
N ILE A 66 -15.31 0.58 -7.19
CA ILE A 66 -16.24 0.28 -8.28
C ILE A 66 -16.21 -1.22 -8.63
N ALA A 67 -15.02 -1.81 -8.75
CA ALA A 67 -14.86 -3.23 -9.01
C ALA A 67 -15.51 -4.09 -7.91
N LEU A 68 -15.30 -3.74 -6.63
CA LEU A 68 -15.89 -4.43 -5.50
C LEU A 68 -17.43 -4.35 -5.50
N VAL A 69 -18.02 -3.21 -5.88
CA VAL A 69 -19.47 -3.07 -6.03
C VAL A 69 -20.00 -4.02 -7.11
N PHE A 70 -19.29 -4.16 -8.25
CA PHE A 70 -19.67 -5.10 -9.29
C PHE A 70 -19.52 -6.58 -8.86
N LEU A 71 -18.58 -6.86 -7.96
CA LEU A 71 -18.33 -8.20 -7.43
C LEU A 71 -19.16 -8.53 -6.17
N ARG A 72 -19.97 -7.58 -5.69
CA ARG A 72 -20.81 -7.73 -4.52
C ARG A 72 -21.72 -8.98 -4.54
N PRO A 73 -22.33 -9.38 -5.67
CA PRO A 73 -23.22 -10.53 -5.72
C PRO A 73 -22.52 -11.89 -5.64
N TYR A 74 -21.18 -11.96 -5.63
CA TYR A 74 -20.41 -13.20 -5.66
C TYR A 74 -19.87 -13.56 -4.26
N PRO A 75 -20.52 -14.42 -3.45
CA PRO A 75 -20.09 -14.72 -2.08
C PRO A 75 -18.75 -15.46 -2.01
N SER A 76 -18.43 -16.28 -3.02
CA SER A 76 -17.15 -16.99 -3.10
C SER A 76 -15.97 -16.01 -3.26
N PHE A 77 -16.14 -14.96 -4.06
CA PHE A 77 -15.16 -13.89 -4.19
C PHE A 77 -14.83 -13.24 -2.83
N TRP A 78 -15.85 -12.88 -2.05
CA TRP A 78 -15.67 -12.24 -0.76
C TRP A 78 -14.99 -13.13 0.28
N ARG A 79 -15.26 -14.44 0.22
CA ARG A 79 -14.57 -15.42 1.07
C ARG A 79 -13.10 -15.47 0.74
N VAL A 80 -12.73 -15.61 -0.54
CA VAL A 80 -11.34 -15.65 -0.98
C VAL A 80 -10.65 -14.33 -0.66
N LEU A 81 -11.23 -13.19 -1.07
CA LEU A 81 -10.65 -11.87 -0.82
C LEU A 81 -10.35 -11.65 0.66
N SER A 82 -11.29 -11.95 1.55
CA SER A 82 -11.13 -11.70 2.99
C SER A 82 -10.07 -12.60 3.64
N VAL A 83 -9.95 -13.86 3.20
CA VAL A 83 -8.90 -14.77 3.69
C VAL A 83 -7.53 -14.33 3.17
N THR A 84 -7.42 -14.01 1.88
CA THR A 84 -6.18 -13.53 1.28
C THR A 84 -5.72 -12.23 1.92
N ALA A 85 -6.63 -11.26 2.11
CA ALA A 85 -6.32 -9.99 2.77
C ALA A 85 -5.80 -10.20 4.20
N LEU A 86 -6.43 -11.09 4.97
CA LEU A 86 -5.99 -11.42 6.33
C LEU A 86 -4.61 -12.07 6.33
N PHE A 87 -4.36 -13.00 5.40
CA PHE A 87 -3.04 -13.63 5.25
C PHE A 87 -1.96 -12.58 4.93
N PHE A 88 -2.22 -11.68 3.96
CA PHE A 88 -1.30 -10.59 3.63
C PHE A 88 -1.07 -9.65 4.82
N ALA A 89 -2.10 -9.29 5.57
CA ALA A 89 -1.95 -8.46 6.76
C ALA A 89 -1.11 -9.15 7.85
N ALA A 90 -1.28 -10.47 8.04
CA ALA A 90 -0.46 -11.24 8.96
C ALA A 90 1.02 -11.26 8.54
N THR A 91 1.31 -11.36 7.23
CA THR A 91 2.70 -11.26 6.73
C THR A 91 3.32 -9.89 6.96
N ALA A 92 2.53 -8.79 6.92
CA ALA A 92 3.02 -7.46 7.24
C ALA A 92 3.51 -7.36 8.70
N VAL A 93 2.72 -7.91 9.62
CA VAL A 93 3.08 -7.96 11.04
C VAL A 93 4.34 -8.81 11.26
N ALA A 94 4.43 -9.99 10.63
CA ALA A 94 5.60 -10.85 10.72
C ALA A 94 6.87 -10.18 10.18
N MET A 95 6.79 -9.48 9.04
CA MET A 95 7.91 -8.72 8.48
C MET A 95 8.29 -7.51 9.33
N PHE A 96 7.33 -6.84 9.95
CA PHE A 96 7.60 -5.76 10.89
C PHE A 96 8.39 -6.25 12.10
N PHE A 97 8.00 -7.36 12.70
CA PHE A 97 8.73 -7.94 13.83
C PHE A 97 10.13 -8.39 13.44
N SER A 98 10.34 -8.95 12.26
CA SER A 98 11.67 -9.32 11.79
C SER A 98 12.57 -8.10 11.51
N TYR A 99 11.99 -6.94 11.17
CA TYR A 99 12.73 -5.69 10.99
C TYR A 99 13.09 -5.01 12.32
N VAL A 100 12.22 -5.10 13.33
CA VAL A 100 12.41 -4.47 14.65
C VAL A 100 13.22 -5.34 15.60
N ALA A 101 13.30 -6.65 15.36
CA ALA A 101 14.08 -7.58 16.19
C ALA A 101 15.57 -7.16 16.20
N PRO A 102 16.22 -7.15 17.40
CA PRO A 102 17.65 -6.83 17.48
C PRO A 102 18.45 -7.79 16.61
N GLU A 103 19.32 -7.23 15.77
CA GLU A 103 20.19 -8.04 14.93
C GLU A 103 21.13 -8.88 15.79
N PRO A 104 21.18 -10.20 15.60
CA PRO A 104 22.31 -10.97 16.07
C PRO A 104 23.57 -10.44 15.38
N SER A 105 24.68 -10.33 16.09
CA SER A 105 25.99 -9.81 15.66
C SER A 105 26.67 -10.62 14.52
N GLU A 106 25.92 -11.34 13.74
CA GLU A 106 26.37 -12.20 12.64
C GLU A 106 26.45 -11.46 11.30
N PRO A 107 27.40 -11.81 10.41
CA PRO A 107 27.62 -11.13 9.15
C PRO A 107 26.35 -11.10 8.27
N HIS A 108 26.08 -9.95 7.68
CA HIS A 108 24.92 -9.65 6.83
C HIS A 108 24.86 -10.63 5.65
N SER A 109 24.00 -11.64 5.71
CA SER A 109 23.73 -12.48 4.56
C SER A 109 22.88 -11.72 3.53
N ALA A 110 23.09 -11.98 2.24
CA ALA A 110 22.28 -11.39 1.17
C ALA A 110 20.77 -11.61 1.40
N ALA A 111 20.38 -12.73 2.00
CA ALA A 111 19.00 -13.04 2.35
C ALA A 111 18.42 -12.04 3.38
N LYS A 112 19.21 -11.64 4.39
CA LYS A 112 18.77 -10.63 5.39
C LYS A 112 18.58 -9.26 4.74
N ALA A 113 19.48 -8.87 3.83
CA ALA A 113 19.33 -7.61 3.09
C ALA A 113 18.04 -7.59 2.26
N TRP A 114 17.71 -8.67 1.57
CA TRP A 114 16.44 -8.77 0.81
C TRP A 114 15.21 -8.74 1.71
N LEU A 115 15.27 -9.39 2.88
CA LEU A 115 14.16 -9.33 3.87
C LEU A 115 13.95 -7.91 4.40
N ALA A 116 15.04 -7.17 4.67
CA ALA A 116 14.96 -5.77 5.10
C ALA A 116 14.32 -4.88 4.03
N VAL A 117 14.73 -5.03 2.76
CA VAL A 117 14.12 -4.29 1.63
C VAL A 117 12.65 -4.66 1.46
N ALA A 118 12.31 -5.96 1.52
CA ALA A 118 10.93 -6.41 1.43
C ALA A 118 10.07 -5.88 2.60
N GLY A 119 10.62 -5.86 3.81
CA GLY A 119 9.98 -5.28 5.00
C GLY A 119 9.72 -3.79 4.85
N LEU A 120 10.70 -3.02 4.35
CA LEU A 120 10.55 -1.60 4.08
C LEU A 120 9.46 -1.33 3.04
N LEU A 121 9.51 -2.00 1.89
CA LEU A 121 8.49 -1.87 0.84
C LEU A 121 7.11 -2.24 1.36
N ARG A 122 7.01 -3.32 2.14
CA ARG A 122 5.76 -3.77 2.73
C ARG A 122 5.17 -2.75 3.69
N THR A 123 6.02 -2.08 4.45
CA THR A 123 5.64 -1.02 5.38
C THR A 123 5.12 0.22 4.65
N VAL A 124 5.81 0.65 3.59
CA VAL A 124 5.38 1.79 2.76
C VAL A 124 4.01 1.51 2.10
N LEU A 125 3.76 0.27 1.72
CA LEU A 125 2.49 -0.15 1.10
C LEU A 125 1.36 -0.40 2.11
N SER A 126 1.67 -0.56 3.40
CA SER A 126 0.70 -0.90 4.45
C SER A 126 -0.50 0.06 4.53
N PRO A 127 -0.36 1.41 4.47
CA PRO A 127 -1.50 2.31 4.52
C PRO A 127 -2.47 2.12 3.33
N PHE A 128 -1.95 1.81 2.14
CA PHE A 128 -2.78 1.58 0.95
C PHE A 128 -3.53 0.25 1.04
N PHE A 129 -2.87 -0.81 1.52
CA PHE A 129 -3.52 -2.10 1.79
C PHE A 129 -4.56 -1.98 2.91
N GLY A 130 -4.25 -1.27 3.99
CA GLY A 130 -5.20 -0.98 5.06
C GLY A 130 -6.44 -0.25 4.54
N LEU A 131 -6.24 0.80 3.74
CA LEU A 131 -7.33 1.56 3.13
C LEU A 131 -8.16 0.70 2.15
N ALA A 132 -7.51 -0.11 1.32
CA ALA A 132 -8.20 -1.04 0.42
C ALA A 132 -9.03 -2.07 1.19
N CYS A 133 -8.49 -2.64 2.28
CA CYS A 133 -9.22 -3.54 3.17
C CYS A 133 -10.41 -2.85 3.83
N LEU A 134 -10.26 -1.58 4.25
CA LEU A 134 -11.34 -0.80 4.84
C LEU A 134 -12.46 -0.56 3.84
N VAL A 135 -12.14 -0.13 2.62
CA VAL A 135 -13.12 0.05 1.53
C VAL A 135 -13.83 -1.26 1.22
N ALA A 136 -13.08 -2.38 1.15
CA ALA A 136 -13.64 -3.69 0.94
C ALA A 136 -14.56 -4.11 2.10
N ALA A 137 -14.22 -3.81 3.35
CA ALA A 137 -15.04 -4.10 4.52
C ALA A 137 -16.38 -3.34 4.50
N VAL A 138 -16.37 -2.07 4.06
CA VAL A 138 -17.59 -1.26 3.92
C VAL A 138 -18.53 -1.85 2.85
N ILE A 139 -17.98 -2.31 1.72
CA ILE A 139 -18.76 -2.83 0.59
C ILE A 139 -19.19 -4.29 0.81
N ALA A 140 -18.50 -5.04 1.68
CA ALA A 140 -18.75 -6.47 1.91
C ALA A 140 -20.20 -6.77 2.27
N PRO A 141 -20.87 -7.74 1.59
CA PRO A 141 -22.30 -8.01 1.75
C PRO A 141 -22.66 -8.74 3.05
N SER A 142 -21.71 -9.40 3.70
CA SER A 142 -21.96 -10.23 4.87
C SER A 142 -20.98 -9.97 6.02
N ARG A 143 -21.38 -10.35 7.25
CA ARG A 143 -20.60 -10.09 8.48
C ARG A 143 -19.24 -10.77 8.49
N SER A 144 -19.14 -12.03 8.05
CA SER A 144 -17.90 -12.81 8.15
C SER A 144 -16.73 -12.20 7.35
N PRO A 145 -16.84 -11.94 6.02
CA PRO A 145 -15.78 -11.28 5.29
C PRO A 145 -15.54 -9.84 5.78
N ARG A 146 -16.58 -9.11 6.20
CA ARG A 146 -16.43 -7.77 6.76
C ARG A 146 -15.52 -7.76 7.99
N LEU A 147 -15.75 -8.64 8.96
CA LEU A 147 -14.92 -8.73 10.16
C LEU A 147 -13.48 -9.09 9.84
N ARG A 148 -13.23 -10.04 8.93
CA ARG A 148 -11.88 -10.41 8.52
C ARG A 148 -11.13 -9.24 7.86
N LEU A 149 -11.82 -8.47 7.01
CA LEU A 149 -11.27 -7.29 6.35
C LEU A 149 -11.00 -6.17 7.36
N LEU A 150 -11.85 -5.96 8.37
CA LEU A 150 -11.59 -5.01 9.46
C LEU A 150 -10.39 -5.44 10.30
N VAL A 151 -10.24 -6.72 10.60
CA VAL A 151 -9.05 -7.24 11.29
C VAL A 151 -7.80 -7.01 10.43
N ALA A 152 -7.86 -7.29 9.13
CA ALA A 152 -6.75 -6.99 8.22
C ALA A 152 -6.41 -5.49 8.21
N THR A 153 -7.41 -4.61 8.17
CA THR A 153 -7.22 -3.15 8.27
C THR A 153 -6.55 -2.76 9.59
N ALA A 154 -6.96 -3.34 10.71
CA ALA A 154 -6.37 -3.06 12.02
C ALA A 154 -4.90 -3.52 12.10
N LEU A 155 -4.58 -4.70 11.55
CA LEU A 155 -3.21 -5.20 11.49
C LEU A 155 -2.31 -4.30 10.64
N GLU A 156 -2.76 -3.90 9.45
CA GLU A 156 -2.02 -2.97 8.58
C GLU A 156 -1.86 -1.60 9.24
N GLY A 157 -2.94 -1.10 9.86
CA GLY A 157 -2.91 0.17 10.58
C GLY A 157 -1.98 0.16 11.79
N SER A 158 -1.83 -0.98 12.48
CA SER A 158 -0.91 -1.12 13.61
C SER A 158 0.56 -1.07 13.15
N VAL A 159 0.89 -1.70 12.02
CA VAL A 159 2.24 -1.65 11.43
C VAL A 159 2.58 -0.21 11.04
N PHE A 160 1.73 0.45 10.28
CA PHE A 160 1.94 1.83 9.87
C PHE A 160 1.99 2.79 11.07
N GLY A 161 1.06 2.65 12.02
CA GLY A 161 0.97 3.47 13.22
C GLY A 161 2.20 3.36 14.10
N SER A 162 2.76 2.16 14.26
CA SER A 162 3.99 1.95 15.05
C SER A 162 5.18 2.70 14.45
N ILE A 163 5.32 2.70 13.13
CA ILE A 163 6.41 3.42 12.46
C ILE A 163 6.20 4.93 12.51
N ALA A 164 4.98 5.40 12.25
CA ALA A 164 4.65 6.81 12.33
C ALA A 164 4.91 7.37 13.75
N LEU A 165 4.54 6.62 14.79
CA LEU A 165 4.81 6.99 16.18
C LEU A 165 6.32 7.00 16.45
N THR A 166 7.06 5.98 16.05
CA THR A 166 8.52 5.93 16.25
C THR A 166 9.21 7.12 15.58
N TRP A 167 8.76 7.47 14.37
CA TRP A 167 9.29 8.63 13.66
C TRP A 167 8.97 9.95 14.39
N LEU A 168 7.73 10.14 14.84
CA LEU A 168 7.30 11.33 15.58
C LEU A 168 8.07 11.50 16.91
N TYR A 169 8.36 10.41 17.61
CA TYR A 169 9.15 10.46 18.85
C TYR A 169 10.63 10.79 18.58
N ARG A 170 11.19 10.37 17.45
CA ARG A 170 12.58 10.68 17.09
C ARG A 170 12.77 12.12 16.58
N VAL A 171 11.75 12.71 15.99
CA VAL A 171 11.80 14.08 15.43
C VAL A 171 11.50 15.16 16.48
N ARG A 172 10.94 14.82 17.63
CA ARG A 172 10.81 15.78 18.75
C ARG A 172 12.17 15.93 19.44
N PRO A 173 12.86 17.10 19.32
CA PRO A 173 14.02 17.38 20.16
C PRO A 173 13.56 17.41 21.63
N PRO A 174 14.44 17.02 22.58
CA PRO A 174 14.16 17.11 24.01
C PRO A 174 13.93 18.55 24.45
#